data_acdd80c946ee503ceaaa3254d00cfa97
#
_entry.id   acdd80c946ee503ceaaa3254d00cfa97
#
_cell.length_a   1.000
_cell.length_b   1.000
_cell.length_c   1.000
_cell.angle_alpha   90.00
_cell.angle_beta   90.00
_cell.angle_gamma   90.00
#
_symmetry.space_group_name_H-M   'P 1'
#
loop_
_entity.id
_entity.type
_entity.pdbx_description
1 polymer ?
#
loop_
_entity_poly.entity_id
_entity_poly.type
_entity_poly.pdbx_seq_one_letter_code
_entity_poly.pdbx_strand_id
1 'polypeptide(L)'
;GCAQLDKFPSFIEKRRWNWQYLYDGLKDLEHALILPQPVEHSKPSWFGFMITCKEKADRDRLVQSLENNRIQTRALFAGNLTKHPCFDQIRGSKQYRVVGDLKNTDTIMNNSFWVGVYPGMTKEMLDKMIEVIQREYRG
;
A
#
# COMPACT_ATOMS: atom_id res chain seq x y z
N GLY A 1 -20.36 -17.33 -5.67
CA GLY A 1 -19.88 -16.93 -6.99
C GLY A 1 -20.95 -16.26 -7.83
N CYS A 2 -21.92 -17.01 -8.40
CA CYS A 2 -22.86 -16.48 -9.41
C CYS A 2 -23.63 -15.23 -8.95
N ALA A 3 -24.16 -15.22 -7.71
CA ALA A 3 -24.91 -14.08 -7.17
C ALA A 3 -24.08 -12.76 -7.05
N GLN A 4 -22.77 -12.81 -7.22
CA GLN A 4 -21.91 -11.65 -7.20
C GLN A 4 -21.62 -11.13 -8.62
N LEU A 5 -21.77 -11.95 -9.65
CA LEU A 5 -21.42 -11.58 -11.03
C LEU A 5 -22.23 -10.39 -11.53
N ASP A 6 -23.53 -10.34 -11.23
CA ASP A 6 -24.40 -9.22 -11.64
C ASP A 6 -23.96 -7.88 -11.00
N LYS A 7 -23.35 -7.93 -9.81
CA LYS A 7 -22.87 -6.75 -9.07
C LYS A 7 -21.42 -6.38 -9.42
N PHE A 8 -20.71 -7.30 -10.06
CA PHE A 8 -19.26 -7.17 -10.27
C PHE A 8 -18.87 -5.91 -11.05
N PRO A 9 -19.54 -5.51 -12.15
CA PRO A 9 -19.21 -4.28 -12.85
C PRO A 9 -19.26 -3.04 -11.95
N SER A 10 -20.34 -2.90 -11.15
CA SER A 10 -20.49 -1.78 -10.23
C SER A 10 -19.43 -1.78 -9.11
N PHE A 11 -18.98 -2.94 -8.66
CA PHE A 11 -17.90 -3.06 -7.68
C PHE A 11 -16.55 -2.60 -8.24
N ILE A 12 -16.29 -2.91 -9.51
CA ILE A 12 -15.07 -2.45 -10.20
C ILE A 12 -15.06 -0.93 -10.29
N GLU A 13 -16.16 -0.32 -10.73
CA GLU A 13 -16.29 1.13 -10.86
C GLU A 13 -16.12 1.84 -9.53
N LYS A 14 -16.85 1.40 -8.49
CA LYS A 14 -16.75 1.97 -7.15
C LYS A 14 -15.33 1.84 -6.57
N ARG A 15 -14.68 0.70 -6.74
CA ARG A 15 -13.32 0.50 -6.25
C ARG A 15 -12.33 1.43 -6.96
N ARG A 16 -12.46 1.58 -8.28
CA ARG A 16 -11.64 2.52 -9.06
C ARG A 16 -11.85 3.96 -8.62
N TRP A 17 -13.11 4.34 -8.39
CA TRP A 17 -13.44 5.67 -7.90
C TRP A 17 -12.86 5.93 -6.51
N ASN A 18 -13.03 5.00 -5.57
CA ASN A 18 -12.47 5.10 -4.22
C ASN A 18 -10.93 5.24 -4.25
N TRP A 19 -10.30 4.44 -5.10
CA TRP A 19 -8.86 4.50 -5.27
C TRP A 19 -8.39 5.84 -5.84
N GLN A 20 -9.06 6.31 -6.88
CA GLN A 20 -8.76 7.61 -7.50
C GLN A 20 -8.97 8.76 -6.52
N TYR A 21 -10.03 8.69 -5.72
CA TYR A 21 -10.33 9.69 -4.69
C TYR A 21 -9.20 9.79 -3.65
N LEU A 22 -8.66 8.65 -3.20
CA LEU A 22 -7.49 8.64 -2.31
C LEU A 22 -6.26 9.23 -3.00
N TYR A 23 -6.01 8.87 -4.25
CA TYR A 23 -4.89 9.40 -5.02
C TYR A 23 -4.96 10.92 -5.15
N ASP A 24 -6.10 11.46 -5.55
CA ASP A 24 -6.31 12.90 -5.74
C ASP A 24 -6.16 13.67 -4.41
N GLY A 25 -6.59 13.07 -3.29
CA GLY A 25 -6.42 13.65 -1.96
C GLY A 25 -4.99 13.60 -1.42
N LEU A 26 -4.13 12.75 -1.97
CA LEU A 26 -2.78 12.54 -1.44
C LEU A 26 -1.65 12.97 -2.39
N LYS A 27 -1.95 13.30 -3.64
CA LYS A 27 -0.95 13.64 -4.67
C LYS A 27 -0.02 14.79 -4.27
N ASP A 28 -0.49 15.74 -3.47
CA ASP A 28 0.33 16.85 -3.01
C ASP A 28 1.42 16.43 -2.00
N LEU A 29 1.37 15.18 -1.51
CA LEU A 29 2.37 14.59 -0.62
C LEU A 29 3.48 13.84 -1.37
N GLU A 30 3.59 13.95 -2.69
CA GLU A 30 4.65 13.27 -3.47
C GLU A 30 6.06 13.72 -3.11
N HIS A 31 6.22 14.82 -2.39
CA HIS A 31 7.50 15.20 -1.79
C HIS A 31 7.99 14.20 -0.71
N ALA A 32 7.08 13.54 0.02
CA ALA A 32 7.36 12.60 1.11
C ALA A 32 6.95 11.15 0.78
N LEU A 33 5.96 10.97 -0.08
CA LEU A 33 5.38 9.68 -0.44
C LEU A 33 5.63 9.34 -1.91
N ILE A 34 5.75 8.05 -2.19
CA ILE A 34 5.63 7.50 -3.54
C ILE A 34 4.25 6.84 -3.60
N LEU A 35 3.39 7.39 -4.43
CA LEU A 35 2.04 6.89 -4.64
C LEU A 35 2.00 5.93 -5.84
N PRO A 36 1.10 4.94 -5.82
CA PRO A 36 1.01 3.96 -6.87
C PRO A 36 0.42 4.58 -8.14
N GLN A 37 0.91 4.14 -9.28
CA GLN A 37 0.38 4.54 -10.58
C GLN A 37 0.11 3.31 -11.44
N PRO A 38 -0.97 3.31 -12.23
CA PRO A 38 -1.21 2.25 -13.19
C PRO A 38 -0.14 2.29 -14.29
N VAL A 39 0.29 1.11 -14.74
CA VAL A 39 1.11 1.03 -15.94
C VAL A 39 0.29 1.40 -17.18
N GLU A 40 0.95 1.90 -18.19
CA GLU A 40 0.33 2.29 -19.46
C GLU A 40 -0.56 1.16 -20.02
N HIS A 41 -1.69 1.50 -20.62
CA HIS A 41 -2.69 0.58 -21.15
C HIS A 41 -3.37 -0.36 -20.15
N SER A 42 -3.15 -0.21 -18.84
CA SER A 42 -3.85 -0.98 -17.81
C SER A 42 -5.07 -0.25 -17.25
N LYS A 43 -6.07 -1.01 -16.82
CA LYS A 43 -7.26 -0.51 -16.12
C LYS A 43 -7.47 -1.30 -14.83
N PRO A 44 -6.58 -1.18 -13.85
CA PRO A 44 -6.64 -1.97 -12.62
C PRO A 44 -7.87 -1.64 -11.77
N SER A 45 -8.27 -2.61 -10.95
CA SER A 45 -9.23 -2.44 -9.87
C SER A 45 -8.58 -2.95 -8.60
N TRP A 46 -7.65 -2.16 -8.07
CA TRP A 46 -6.87 -2.55 -6.90
C TRP A 46 -7.72 -2.67 -5.63
N PHE A 47 -7.46 -3.67 -4.82
CA PHE A 47 -8.11 -3.89 -3.52
C PHE A 47 -7.39 -3.15 -2.38
N GLY A 48 -6.26 -2.52 -2.66
CA GLY A 48 -5.48 -1.74 -1.72
C GLY A 48 -4.88 -0.51 -2.38
N PHE A 49 -4.65 0.51 -1.59
CA PHE A 49 -3.90 1.71 -1.95
C PHE A 49 -2.53 1.61 -1.29
N MET A 50 -1.50 1.36 -2.10
CA MET A 50 -0.13 1.20 -1.62
C MET A 50 0.51 2.57 -1.39
N ILE A 51 1.18 2.72 -0.28
CA ILE A 51 1.94 3.92 0.08
C ILE A 51 3.37 3.50 0.38
N THR A 52 4.35 4.14 -0.26
CA THR A 52 5.75 3.98 0.07
C THR A 52 6.28 5.31 0.60
N CYS A 53 6.68 5.34 1.86
CA CYS A 53 7.33 6.50 2.46
C CYS A 53 8.76 6.60 1.96
N LYS A 54 9.26 7.80 1.67
CA LYS A 54 10.66 7.99 1.26
C LYS A 54 11.60 7.65 2.41
N GLU A 55 11.20 7.97 3.65
CA GLU A 55 11.93 7.62 4.86
C GLU A 55 11.22 6.52 5.67
N LYS A 56 11.99 5.57 6.22
CA LYS A 56 11.45 4.47 7.02
C LYS A 56 10.76 4.96 8.30
N ALA A 57 11.31 5.96 8.97
CA ALA A 57 10.74 6.54 10.19
C ALA A 57 9.35 7.12 9.94
N ASP A 58 9.11 7.69 8.77
CA ASP A 58 7.78 8.19 8.38
C ASP A 58 6.78 7.05 8.18
N ARG A 59 7.23 5.93 7.62
CA ARG A 59 6.37 4.75 7.47
C ARG A 59 5.86 4.24 8.82
N ASP A 60 6.73 4.10 9.80
CA ASP A 60 6.36 3.55 11.12
C ASP A 60 5.42 4.54 11.86
N ARG A 61 5.69 5.84 11.80
CA ARG A 61 4.83 6.89 12.35
C ARG A 61 3.45 6.91 11.68
N LEU A 62 3.40 6.87 10.36
CA LEU A 62 2.16 6.92 9.59
C LEU A 62 1.29 5.69 9.84
N VAL A 63 1.88 4.50 9.87
CA VAL A 63 1.19 3.26 10.20
C VAL A 63 0.59 3.35 11.61
N GLN A 64 1.36 3.79 12.60
CA GLN A 64 0.86 3.95 13.98
C GLN A 64 -0.30 4.95 14.06
N SER A 65 -0.20 6.07 13.35
CA SER A 65 -1.26 7.09 13.29
C SER A 65 -2.54 6.53 12.68
N LEU A 66 -2.44 5.81 11.56
CA LEU A 66 -3.60 5.18 10.90
C LEU A 66 -4.27 4.15 11.80
N GLU A 67 -3.51 3.23 12.40
CA GLU A 67 -4.05 2.21 13.31
C GLU A 67 -4.73 2.83 14.54
N ASN A 68 -4.15 3.87 15.13
CA ASN A 68 -4.74 4.62 16.23
C ASN A 68 -6.06 5.30 15.85
N ASN A 69 -6.24 5.62 14.57
CA ASN A 69 -7.47 6.19 14.01
C ASN A 69 -8.43 5.10 13.46
N ARG A 70 -8.20 3.82 13.78
CA ARG A 70 -9.00 2.67 13.34
C ARG A 70 -9.01 2.47 11.82
N ILE A 71 -7.93 2.86 11.16
CA ILE A 71 -7.69 2.62 9.74
C ILE A 71 -6.66 1.51 9.67
N GLN A 72 -7.11 0.29 9.33
CA GLN A 72 -6.24 -0.87 9.29
C GLN A 72 -5.23 -0.77 8.16
N THR A 73 -3.97 -1.06 8.48
CA THR A 73 -2.88 -1.12 7.53
C THR A 73 -2.38 -2.55 7.33
N ARG A 74 -1.67 -2.79 6.25
CA ARG A 74 -1.02 -4.07 5.96
C ARG A 74 0.39 -3.83 5.44
N ALA A 75 1.36 -4.59 5.95
CA ALA A 75 2.67 -4.67 5.33
C ALA A 75 2.56 -5.23 3.91
N LEU A 76 3.46 -4.83 3.02
CA LEU A 76 3.46 -5.34 1.64
C LEU A 76 4.03 -6.77 1.61
N PHE A 77 3.15 -7.73 1.91
CA PHE A 77 3.43 -9.17 1.93
C PHE A 77 4.69 -9.52 2.74
N ALA A 78 5.48 -10.46 2.21
CA ALA A 78 6.66 -10.97 2.90
C ALA A 78 7.90 -10.07 2.79
N GLY A 79 7.91 -9.10 1.88
CA GLY A 79 9.08 -8.26 1.63
C GLY A 79 10.30 -9.06 1.12
N ASN A 80 11.46 -8.84 1.69
CA ASN A 80 12.69 -9.53 1.29
C ASN A 80 12.82 -10.90 1.97
N LEU A 81 12.47 -11.96 1.23
CA LEU A 81 12.51 -13.35 1.73
C LEU A 81 13.89 -13.76 2.26
N THR A 82 14.98 -13.25 1.67
CA THR A 82 16.34 -13.60 2.09
C THR A 82 16.66 -13.14 3.52
N LYS A 83 15.85 -12.25 4.09
CA LYS A 83 16.00 -11.73 5.46
C LYS A 83 15.07 -12.38 6.46
N HIS A 84 14.22 -13.31 6.03
CA HIS A 84 13.31 -13.99 6.94
C HIS A 84 14.04 -15.04 7.78
N PRO A 85 13.74 -15.14 9.08
CA PRO A 85 14.40 -16.10 10.00
C PRO A 85 14.30 -17.56 9.57
N CYS A 86 13.22 -17.95 8.86
CA CYS A 86 13.05 -19.30 8.35
C CYS A 86 14.12 -19.73 7.34
N PHE A 87 14.86 -18.78 6.76
CA PHE A 87 15.94 -19.04 5.81
C PHE A 87 17.35 -18.88 6.40
N ASP A 88 17.46 -18.61 7.71
CA ASP A 88 18.78 -18.39 8.35
C ASP A 88 19.73 -19.56 8.17
N GLN A 89 19.21 -20.80 8.26
CA GLN A 89 20.02 -22.03 8.13
C GLN A 89 20.62 -22.24 6.74
N ILE A 90 19.99 -21.69 5.70
CA ILE A 90 20.46 -21.83 4.32
C ILE A 90 21.12 -20.55 3.79
N ARG A 91 21.16 -19.49 4.62
CA ARG A 91 21.72 -18.20 4.24
C ARG A 91 23.19 -18.34 3.87
N GLY A 92 23.55 -17.87 2.65
CA GLY A 92 24.90 -18.01 2.11
C GLY A 92 25.25 -19.40 1.55
N SER A 93 24.31 -20.36 1.57
CA SER A 93 24.50 -21.67 0.97
C SER A 93 24.25 -21.66 -0.55
N LYS A 94 24.51 -22.79 -1.23
CA LYS A 94 24.21 -22.98 -2.65
C LYS A 94 22.74 -23.29 -2.94
N GLN A 95 21.85 -23.32 -1.93
CA GLN A 95 20.44 -23.67 -2.09
C GLN A 95 19.61 -22.53 -2.70
N TYR A 96 20.12 -21.32 -2.71
CA TYR A 96 19.51 -20.17 -3.39
C TYR A 96 20.57 -19.24 -3.96
N ARG A 97 20.14 -18.38 -4.88
CA ARG A 97 20.98 -17.36 -5.49
C ARG A 97 20.31 -15.99 -5.38
N VAL A 98 21.04 -15.02 -4.91
CA VAL A 98 20.64 -13.60 -4.94
C VAL A 98 21.22 -12.97 -6.21
N VAL A 99 20.36 -12.27 -6.97
CA VAL A 99 20.77 -11.52 -8.15
C VAL A 99 20.64 -10.01 -7.83
N GLY A 100 21.75 -9.29 -7.93
CA GLY A 100 21.83 -7.89 -7.55
C GLY A 100 21.90 -7.68 -6.03
N ASP A 101 21.66 -6.46 -5.60
CA ASP A 101 21.79 -6.02 -4.19
C ASP A 101 20.50 -6.05 -3.38
N LEU A 102 19.36 -6.33 -4.03
CA LEU A 102 18.01 -6.32 -3.47
C LEU A 102 17.60 -5.00 -2.76
N LYS A 103 18.29 -3.90 -3.07
CA LYS A 103 18.06 -2.59 -2.44
C LYS A 103 16.60 -2.13 -2.59
N ASN A 104 16.03 -2.26 -3.78
CA ASN A 104 14.62 -1.90 -4.01
C ASN A 104 13.66 -2.80 -3.22
N THR A 105 13.97 -4.10 -3.12
CA THR A 105 13.19 -5.05 -2.31
C THR A 105 13.23 -4.68 -0.83
N ASP A 106 14.39 -4.26 -0.33
CA ASP A 106 14.54 -3.77 1.04
C ASP A 106 13.79 -2.46 1.27
N THR A 107 13.85 -1.52 0.33
CA THR A 107 13.08 -0.28 0.39
C THR A 107 11.58 -0.58 0.47
N ILE A 108 11.08 -1.46 -0.40
CA ILE A 108 9.66 -1.86 -0.37
C ILE A 108 9.31 -2.50 0.97
N MET A 109 10.13 -3.41 1.48
CA MET A 109 9.87 -4.09 2.76
C MET A 109 9.81 -3.13 3.94
N ASN A 110 10.71 -2.15 3.98
CA ASN A 110 10.86 -1.26 5.13
C ASN A 110 9.96 -0.02 5.07
N ASN A 111 9.66 0.45 3.86
CA ASN A 111 9.04 1.75 3.67
C ASN A 111 7.61 1.69 3.15
N SER A 112 7.14 0.49 2.72
CA SER A 112 5.82 0.36 2.10
C SER A 112 4.81 -0.31 3.02
N PHE A 113 3.56 0.11 2.88
CA PHE A 113 2.37 -0.51 3.44
C PHE A 113 1.19 -0.21 2.53
N TRP A 114 0.04 -0.80 2.79
CA TRP A 114 -1.17 -0.48 2.06
C TRP A 114 -2.39 -0.40 2.99
N VAL A 115 -3.38 0.37 2.57
CA VAL A 115 -4.70 0.47 3.17
C VAL A 115 -5.74 -0.15 2.23
N GLY A 116 -6.77 -0.77 2.79
CA GLY A 116 -7.79 -1.45 2.00
C GLY A 116 -8.62 -0.50 1.15
N VAL A 117 -8.96 -0.92 -0.07
CA VAL A 117 -9.91 -0.23 -0.94
C VAL A 117 -10.98 -1.22 -1.38
N TYR A 118 -12.23 -0.95 -1.03
CA TYR A 118 -13.36 -1.83 -1.35
C TYR A 118 -14.61 -1.02 -1.75
N PRO A 119 -15.57 -1.64 -2.46
CA PRO A 119 -16.71 -0.90 -3.04
C PRO A 119 -17.64 -0.23 -2.02
N GLY A 120 -17.68 -0.75 -0.78
CA GLY A 120 -18.56 -0.25 0.28
C GLY A 120 -18.01 0.94 1.07
N MET A 121 -16.85 1.49 0.70
CA MET A 121 -16.32 2.68 1.37
C MET A 121 -17.19 3.90 1.07
N THR A 122 -17.47 4.68 2.10
CA THR A 122 -18.16 5.96 1.96
C THR A 122 -17.15 7.09 1.76
N LYS A 123 -17.65 8.24 1.29
CA LYS A 123 -16.82 9.44 1.14
C LYS A 123 -16.18 9.86 2.46
N GLU A 124 -16.94 9.81 3.56
CA GLU A 124 -16.47 10.17 4.90
C GLU A 124 -15.32 9.26 5.36
N MET A 125 -15.36 7.96 5.02
CA MET A 125 -14.25 7.05 5.30
C MET A 125 -13.00 7.44 4.54
N LEU A 126 -13.14 7.77 3.25
CA LEU A 126 -12.02 8.20 2.41
C LEU A 126 -11.46 9.55 2.86
N ASP A 127 -12.32 10.52 3.18
CA ASP A 127 -11.93 11.83 3.72
C ASP A 127 -11.13 11.67 5.01
N LYS A 128 -11.59 10.80 5.93
CA LYS A 128 -10.86 10.52 7.16
C LYS A 128 -9.48 9.92 6.91
N MET A 129 -9.36 8.99 5.95
CA MET A 129 -8.06 8.41 5.60
C MET A 129 -7.11 9.48 5.06
N ILE A 130 -7.59 10.34 4.18
CA ILE A 130 -6.81 11.45 3.61
C ILE A 130 -6.39 12.42 4.72
N GLU A 131 -7.31 12.82 5.59
CA GLU A 131 -7.04 13.74 6.71
C GLU A 131 -5.96 13.21 7.65
N VAL A 132 -6.07 11.94 8.07
CA VAL A 132 -5.08 11.32 8.96
C VAL A 132 -3.71 11.29 8.31
N ILE A 133 -3.61 10.93 7.02
CA ILE A 133 -2.33 10.89 6.31
C ILE A 133 -1.77 12.31 6.15
N GLN A 134 -2.57 13.27 5.70
CA GLN A 134 -2.13 14.65 5.48
C GLN A 134 -1.64 15.31 6.78
N ARG A 135 -2.30 15.03 7.91
CA ARG A 135 -1.93 15.59 9.21
C ARG A 135 -0.50 15.25 9.61
N GLU A 136 0.01 14.08 9.25
CA GLU A 136 1.39 13.66 9.57
C GLU A 136 2.46 14.45 8.79
N TYR A 137 2.06 15.15 7.72
CA TYR A 137 2.95 15.94 6.86
C TYR A 137 2.63 17.43 6.82
N ARG A 138 1.61 17.87 7.55
CA ARG A 138 1.36 19.28 7.84
C ARG A 138 2.15 19.66 9.09
N GLY A 139 3.41 20.04 8.90
CA GLY A 139 4.24 20.64 9.94
C GLY A 139 4.05 22.13 10.02
#